data_af99f05f5f5edcaffd73e70f8f645179
#
_entry.id   af99f05f5f5edcaffd73e70f8f645179
#
_cell.length_a   1.000
_cell.length_b   1.000
_cell.length_c   1.000
_cell.angle_alpha   90.00
_cell.angle_beta   90.00
_cell.angle_gamma   90.00
#
_symmetry.space_group_name_H-M   'P 1'
#
loop_
_entity.id
_entity.type
_entity.pdbx_description
1 polymer ?
#
loop_
_entity_poly.entity_id
_entity_poly.type
_entity_poly.pdbx_seq_one_letter_code
_entity_poly.pdbx_strand_id
1 'polypeptide(L)'
;MASQTVEALGITNNACTLPVFRPLIAFDKAEIMEKARAIGTYETSILPYEDCCTVFVPRHPATHPKLDVVLAAEAKIELAPLEDKAMEQIEVVDVRPRGAEA
;
A
#
# COMPACT_ATOMS: atom_id res chain seq x y z
N MET A 1 0.11 -3.03 11.86
CA MET A 1 -1.23 -3.56 11.51
C MET A 1 -1.16 -5.08 11.51
N ALA A 2 -2.14 -5.74 12.13
CA ALA A 2 -2.16 -7.21 12.28
C ALA A 2 -2.20 -8.01 10.95
N SER A 3 -2.56 -7.37 9.85
CA SER A 3 -2.63 -7.97 8.51
C SER A 3 -1.31 -7.94 7.72
N GLN A 4 -0.26 -7.29 8.22
CA GLN A 4 1.04 -7.21 7.56
C GLN A 4 1.99 -8.28 8.12
N THR A 5 1.64 -9.53 7.93
CA THR A 5 2.48 -10.68 8.27
C THR A 5 3.39 -11.06 7.10
N VAL A 6 4.41 -11.86 7.36
CA VAL A 6 5.31 -12.37 6.31
C VAL A 6 4.54 -13.17 5.27
N GLU A 7 3.54 -13.95 5.69
CA GLU A 7 2.66 -14.70 4.81
C GLU A 7 1.84 -13.79 3.90
N ALA A 8 1.26 -12.73 4.45
CA ALA A 8 0.50 -11.74 3.68
C ALA A 8 1.39 -10.99 2.68
N LEU A 9 2.61 -10.63 3.07
CA LEU A 9 3.60 -10.03 2.16
C LEU A 9 3.98 -10.98 1.03
N GLY A 10 4.12 -12.27 1.30
CA GLY A 10 4.38 -13.29 0.29
C GLY A 10 3.26 -13.39 -0.75
N ILE A 11 2.00 -13.30 -0.32
CA ILE A 11 0.84 -13.32 -1.21
C ILE A 11 0.78 -12.07 -2.08
N THR A 12 0.92 -10.88 -1.49
CA THR A 12 0.92 -9.64 -2.26
C THR A 12 2.09 -9.57 -3.25
N ASN A 13 3.24 -10.13 -2.88
CA ASN A 13 4.39 -10.23 -3.76
C ASN A 13 4.16 -11.16 -4.96
N ASN A 14 3.35 -12.22 -4.79
CA ASN A 14 2.99 -13.14 -5.86
C ASN A 14 2.15 -12.48 -6.97
N ALA A 15 1.39 -11.43 -6.66
CA ALA A 15 0.62 -10.67 -7.63
C ALA A 15 1.47 -9.70 -8.47
N CYS A 16 2.72 -9.47 -8.07
CA CYS A 16 3.59 -8.50 -8.71
C CYS A 16 4.52 -9.17 -9.72
N THR A 17 4.63 -8.60 -10.92
CA THR A 17 5.58 -9.03 -11.96
C THR A 17 6.90 -8.27 -11.90
N LEU A 18 6.91 -7.12 -11.22
CA LEU A 18 8.09 -6.28 -10.99
C LEU A 18 8.62 -6.44 -9.56
N PRO A 19 9.91 -6.18 -9.32
CA PRO A 19 10.47 -6.15 -7.98
C PRO A 19 9.74 -5.15 -7.08
N VAL A 20 9.38 -5.57 -5.87
CA VAL A 20 8.75 -4.72 -4.87
C VAL A 20 9.78 -4.32 -3.83
N PHE A 21 10.11 -3.03 -3.78
CA PHE A 21 11.02 -2.47 -2.78
C PHE A 21 10.23 -2.07 -1.54
N ARG A 22 10.68 -2.54 -0.38
CA ARG A 22 10.10 -2.22 0.93
C ARG A 22 11.19 -1.67 1.85
N PRO A 23 11.60 -0.40 1.68
CA PRO A 23 12.75 0.16 2.38
C PRO A 23 12.57 0.28 3.89
N LEU A 24 11.35 0.20 4.39
CA LEU A 24 11.02 0.30 5.81
C LEU A 24 10.65 -1.05 6.44
N ILE A 25 10.81 -2.15 5.70
CA ILE A 25 10.51 -3.48 6.25
C ILE A 25 11.42 -3.77 7.45
N ALA A 26 10.86 -4.36 8.50
CA ALA A 26 11.51 -4.66 9.76
C ALA A 26 11.90 -3.44 10.64
N PHE A 27 11.60 -2.22 10.22
CA PHE A 27 11.75 -1.04 11.07
C PHE A 27 10.56 -0.90 12.02
N ASP A 28 10.82 -0.48 13.25
CA ASP A 28 9.77 -0.13 14.16
C ASP A 28 9.20 1.29 13.86
N LYS A 29 8.11 1.64 14.56
CA LYS A 29 7.47 2.93 14.33
C LYS A 29 8.38 4.12 14.64
N ALA A 30 9.23 4.03 15.65
CA ALA A 30 10.15 5.10 16.04
C ALA A 30 11.22 5.31 14.97
N GLU A 31 11.81 4.25 14.46
CA GLU A 31 12.78 4.28 13.37
C GLU A 31 12.18 4.87 12.09
N ILE A 32 10.92 4.51 11.75
CA ILE A 32 10.20 5.07 10.59
C ILE A 32 9.97 6.57 10.77
N MET A 33 9.57 7.01 11.97
CA MET A 33 9.40 8.44 12.28
C MET A 33 10.71 9.22 12.18
N GLU A 34 11.83 8.66 12.63
CA GLU A 34 13.16 9.26 12.46
C GLU A 34 13.54 9.42 11.00
N LYS A 35 13.30 8.39 10.17
CA LYS A 35 13.52 8.48 8.73
C LYS A 35 12.66 9.56 8.10
N ALA A 36 11.37 9.63 8.45
CA ALA A 36 10.46 10.66 7.95
C ALA A 36 10.93 12.08 8.30
N ARG A 37 11.45 12.29 9.51
CA ARG A 37 12.06 13.58 9.92
C ARG A 37 13.32 13.88 9.12
N ALA A 38 14.18 12.90 8.94
CA ALA A 38 15.45 13.07 8.22
C ALA A 38 15.23 13.47 6.74
N ILE A 39 14.17 12.96 6.09
CA ILE A 39 13.84 13.31 4.70
C ILE A 39 12.81 14.45 4.58
N GLY A 40 12.39 15.04 5.70
CA GLY A 40 11.50 16.20 5.72
C GLY A 40 10.03 15.93 5.41
N THR A 41 9.57 14.68 5.52
CA THR A 41 8.16 14.30 5.24
C THR A 41 7.30 14.16 6.49
N TYR A 42 7.89 14.19 7.69
CA TYR A 42 7.19 13.91 8.94
C TYR A 42 6.02 14.87 9.17
N GLU A 43 6.25 16.18 9.06
CA GLU A 43 5.24 17.21 9.33
C GLU A 43 4.03 17.10 8.39
N THR A 44 4.26 16.74 7.13
CA THR A 44 3.18 16.47 6.18
C THR A 44 2.42 15.18 6.54
N SER A 45 3.14 14.16 6.98
CA SER A 45 2.57 12.84 7.29
C SER A 45 1.67 12.83 8.52
N ILE A 46 1.84 13.78 9.45
CA ILE A 46 1.03 13.88 10.67
C ILE A 46 -0.20 14.80 10.52
N LEU A 47 -0.37 15.43 9.36
CA LEU A 47 -1.56 16.25 9.12
C LEU A 47 -2.83 15.40 9.23
N PRO A 48 -3.91 15.92 9.85
CA PRO A 48 -5.17 15.21 9.95
C PRO A 48 -5.72 14.88 8.56
N TYR A 49 -5.95 13.60 8.30
CA TYR A 49 -6.58 13.11 7.09
C TYR A 49 -7.37 11.83 7.39
N GLU A 50 -8.32 11.49 6.53
CA GLU A 50 -9.10 10.27 6.69
C GLU A 50 -8.21 9.04 6.53
N ASP A 51 -8.36 8.09 7.46
CA ASP A 51 -7.65 6.81 7.43
C ASP A 51 -8.58 5.71 6.91
N CYS A 52 -8.25 5.17 5.75
CA CYS A 52 -8.99 4.05 5.14
C CYS A 52 -8.96 2.77 6.00
N CYS A 53 -8.00 2.63 6.91
CA CYS A 53 -7.88 1.47 7.78
C CYS A 53 -9.08 1.29 8.73
N THR A 54 -9.86 2.33 8.99
CA THR A 54 -11.04 2.26 9.86
C THR A 54 -12.32 1.94 9.08
N VAL A 55 -12.34 2.19 7.76
CA VAL A 55 -13.53 2.05 6.91
C VAL A 55 -13.64 0.67 6.27
N PHE A 56 -12.50 0.10 5.83
CA PHE A 56 -12.47 -1.13 5.03
C PHE A 56 -11.95 -2.36 5.78
N VAL A 57 -11.79 -2.28 7.10
CA VAL A 57 -11.28 -3.41 7.88
C VAL A 57 -12.41 -4.39 8.20
N PRO A 58 -12.30 -5.68 7.82
CA PRO A 58 -13.20 -6.71 8.26
C PRO A 58 -13.08 -6.91 9.79
N ARG A 59 -14.14 -7.37 10.43
CA ARG A 59 -14.15 -7.66 11.88
C ARG A 59 -13.06 -8.64 12.30
N HIS A 60 -12.71 -9.57 11.41
CA HIS A 60 -11.68 -10.59 11.62
C HIS A 60 -10.75 -10.62 10.40
N PRO A 61 -9.71 -9.77 10.36
CA PRO A 61 -8.75 -9.79 9.24
C PRO A 61 -7.95 -11.10 9.26
N ALA A 62 -7.68 -11.65 8.05
CA ALA A 62 -6.84 -12.82 7.91
C ALA A 62 -5.37 -12.44 8.18
N THR A 63 -4.80 -12.95 9.27
CA THR A 63 -3.40 -12.70 9.66
C THR A 63 -2.43 -13.71 9.06
N HIS A 64 -2.91 -14.93 8.76
CA HIS A 64 -2.15 -16.01 8.13
C HIS A 64 -2.87 -16.51 6.86
N PRO A 65 -2.97 -15.66 5.83
CA PRO A 65 -3.66 -16.04 4.60
C PRO A 65 -2.84 -17.11 3.85
N LYS A 66 -3.55 -18.01 3.15
CA LYS A 66 -2.96 -19.00 2.26
C LYS A 66 -3.18 -18.57 0.82
N LEU A 67 -2.16 -18.71 -0.02
CA LEU A 67 -2.20 -18.25 -1.41
C LEU A 67 -3.33 -18.91 -2.22
N ASP A 68 -3.51 -20.21 -2.09
CA ASP A 68 -4.57 -20.96 -2.76
C ASP A 68 -5.98 -20.48 -2.40
N VAL A 69 -6.20 -20.15 -1.13
CA VAL A 69 -7.48 -19.61 -0.64
C VAL A 69 -7.73 -18.21 -1.18
N VAL A 70 -6.70 -17.37 -1.20
CA VAL A 70 -6.80 -16.00 -1.73
C VAL A 70 -7.10 -16.02 -3.23
N LEU A 71 -6.37 -16.83 -4.01
CA LEU A 71 -6.60 -16.97 -5.44
C LEU A 71 -7.98 -17.52 -5.76
N ALA A 72 -8.47 -18.48 -4.97
CA ALA A 72 -9.82 -19.02 -5.13
C ALA A 72 -10.92 -17.99 -4.79
N ALA A 73 -10.66 -17.07 -3.86
CA ALA A 73 -11.57 -15.97 -3.54
C ALA A 73 -11.56 -14.91 -4.65
N GLU A 74 -10.39 -14.57 -5.14
CA GLU A 74 -10.19 -13.60 -6.24
C GLU A 74 -10.88 -14.08 -7.54
N ALA A 75 -10.78 -15.37 -7.86
CA ALA A 75 -11.43 -15.94 -9.05
C ALA A 75 -12.97 -15.85 -9.06
N LYS A 76 -13.58 -15.48 -7.93
CA LYS A 76 -15.03 -15.21 -7.83
C LYS A 76 -15.42 -13.79 -8.19
N ILE A 77 -14.44 -12.91 -8.40
CA ILE A 77 -14.64 -11.49 -8.68
C ILE A 77 -14.22 -11.24 -10.13
N GLU A 78 -15.04 -10.53 -10.87
CA GLU A 78 -14.68 -10.01 -12.19
C GLU A 78 -13.78 -8.78 -12.01
N LEU A 79 -12.47 -9.00 -11.95
CA LEU A 79 -11.49 -7.92 -11.69
C LEU A 79 -11.32 -6.99 -12.88
N ALA A 80 -11.28 -7.51 -14.10
CA ALA A 80 -10.97 -6.73 -15.29
C ALA A 80 -11.86 -5.46 -15.47
N PRO A 81 -13.20 -5.52 -15.32
CA PRO A 81 -14.02 -4.31 -15.40
C PRO A 81 -13.76 -3.31 -14.28
N LEU A 82 -13.36 -3.78 -13.09
CA LEU A 82 -13.02 -2.92 -11.96
C LEU A 82 -11.68 -2.22 -12.17
N GLU A 83 -10.70 -2.94 -12.70
CA GLU A 83 -9.39 -2.42 -13.04
C GLU A 83 -9.50 -1.39 -14.17
N ASP A 84 -10.23 -1.67 -15.24
CA ASP A 84 -10.47 -0.75 -16.35
C ASP A 84 -11.09 0.56 -15.85
N LYS A 85 -12.12 0.47 -15.01
CA LYS A 85 -12.76 1.64 -14.41
C LYS A 85 -11.81 2.44 -13.51
N ALA A 86 -10.95 1.77 -12.77
CA ALA A 86 -9.93 2.44 -11.94
C ALA A 86 -8.89 3.15 -12.82
N MET A 87 -8.46 2.53 -13.91
CA MET A 87 -7.53 3.11 -14.86
C MET A 87 -8.07 4.35 -15.57
N GLU A 88 -9.36 4.37 -15.91
CA GLU A 88 -10.04 5.53 -16.49
C GLU A 88 -10.04 6.76 -15.57
N GLN A 89 -9.94 6.55 -14.27
CA GLN A 89 -9.98 7.61 -13.25
C GLN A 89 -8.60 8.05 -12.78
N ILE A 90 -7.51 7.54 -13.38
CA ILE A 90 -6.15 7.94 -13.01
C ILE A 90 -5.90 9.39 -13.44
N GLU A 91 -5.50 10.20 -12.47
CA GLU A 91 -4.97 11.54 -12.70
C GLU A 91 -3.44 11.51 -12.71
N VAL A 92 -2.84 12.04 -13.77
CA VAL A 92 -1.38 12.18 -13.85
C VAL A 92 -1.01 13.62 -13.48
N VAL A 93 -0.30 13.78 -12.37
CA VAL A 93 0.19 15.07 -11.89
C VAL A 93 1.69 15.17 -12.14
N ASP A 94 2.11 16.16 -12.94
CA ASP A 94 3.53 16.45 -13.19
C ASP A 94 4.07 17.35 -12.06
N VAL A 95 4.88 16.78 -11.20
CA VAL A 95 5.52 17.48 -10.08
C VAL A 95 6.94 17.88 -10.47
N ARG A 96 7.17 19.19 -10.62
CA ARG A 96 8.50 19.72 -10.93
C ARG A 96 9.19 20.22 -9.65
N PRO A 97 10.52 20.01 -9.51
CA PRO A 97 11.28 20.63 -8.44
C PRO A 97 11.16 22.15 -8.48
N ARG A 98 11.03 22.80 -7.32
CA ARG A 98 11.07 24.27 -7.24
C ARG A 98 12.42 24.76 -7.77
N GLY A 99 12.41 25.58 -8.82
CA GLY A 99 13.61 26.14 -9.46
C GLY A 99 14.10 25.43 -10.72
N ALA A 100 13.40 24.42 -11.20
CA ALA A 100 13.61 23.88 -12.54
C ALA A 100 12.84 24.77 -13.55
N GLU A 101 13.39 25.94 -13.82
CA GLU A 101 12.99 26.70 -15.02
C GLU A 101 13.48 25.94 -16.26
N ALA A 102 12.58 25.73 -17.18
CA ALA A 102 12.89 25.09 -18.46
C ALA A 102 13.79 25.96 -19.32
#